data_049144c90ee6bf8d0e17ba81869fb474
#
_entry.id   049144c90ee6bf8d0e17ba81869fb474
#
_cell.length_a   1.000
_cell.length_b   1.000
_cell.length_c   1.000
_cell.angle_alpha   90.00
_cell.angle_beta   90.00
_cell.angle_gamma   90.00
#
_symmetry.space_group_name_H-M   'P 1'
#
loop_
_entity.id
_entity.type
_entity.pdbx_description
1 polymer ?
#
loop_
_entity_poly.entity_id
_entity_poly.type
_entity_poly.pdbx_seq_one_letter_code
_entity_poly.pdbx_strand_id
1 'polypeptide(L)'
;MTRTVGSTAADTGARLRQAALQLFARHGYAAVSMRQIAAEIGVQVGGLYNHIPDKQTLLFRLLSEHMAELLEAVEAAEIPAEPLPALEAFTRFHIRHHAARPEQVFISYMELRNLSPENFALLEAQRQDYEARLSAILERGAAAGVMQVEDARMATMAIIAMLTGVNTWFRETGRLSLGQVEEVYWGMVRRMVAA
;
A
#
# COMPACT_ATOMS: atom_id res chain seq x y z
N MET A 1 -44.01 9.30 -4.62
CA MET A 1 -42.81 9.31 -3.75
C MET A 1 -42.20 7.92 -3.76
N THR A 2 -41.22 7.69 -4.59
CA THR A 2 -40.59 6.38 -4.78
C THR A 2 -39.57 6.18 -3.66
N ARG A 3 -39.83 5.27 -2.75
CA ARG A 3 -38.92 4.89 -1.66
C ARG A 3 -37.72 4.19 -2.29
N THR A 4 -36.55 4.84 -2.27
CA THR A 4 -35.27 4.28 -2.70
C THR A 4 -35.01 2.97 -1.95
N VAL A 5 -34.80 1.88 -2.69
CA VAL A 5 -34.47 0.55 -2.15
C VAL A 5 -33.26 0.70 -1.23
N GLY A 6 -33.39 0.23 0.03
CA GLY A 6 -32.40 0.43 1.07
C GLY A 6 -31.05 -0.19 0.69
N SER A 7 -30.03 0.64 0.65
CA SER A 7 -28.63 0.23 0.69
C SER A 7 -28.44 -0.65 1.94
N THR A 8 -27.89 -1.86 1.76
CA THR A 8 -27.61 -2.74 2.93
C THR A 8 -26.52 -2.09 3.79
N ALA A 9 -26.47 -2.44 5.09
CA ALA A 9 -25.43 -1.90 5.98
C ALA A 9 -24.01 -2.18 5.45
N ALA A 10 -23.79 -3.32 4.79
CA ALA A 10 -22.52 -3.68 4.14
C ALA A 10 -22.17 -2.73 3.00
N ASP A 11 -23.15 -2.35 2.16
CA ASP A 11 -22.94 -1.39 1.06
C ASP A 11 -22.60 0.01 1.58
N THR A 12 -23.25 0.47 2.62
CA THR A 12 -22.93 1.76 3.26
C THR A 12 -21.53 1.76 3.83
N GLY A 13 -21.08 0.67 4.47
CA GLY A 13 -19.71 0.54 4.98
C GLY A 13 -18.64 0.58 3.89
N ALA A 14 -18.87 -0.07 2.75
CA ALA A 14 -17.96 -0.04 1.61
C ALA A 14 -17.88 1.37 0.99
N ARG A 15 -19.03 2.02 0.78
CA ARG A 15 -19.10 3.40 0.26
C ARG A 15 -18.42 4.40 1.18
N LEU A 16 -18.57 4.23 2.50
CA LEU A 16 -17.90 5.06 3.51
C LEU A 16 -16.37 4.94 3.38
N ARG A 17 -15.82 3.71 3.31
CA ARG A 17 -14.38 3.50 3.15
C ARG A 17 -13.85 4.11 1.86
N GLN A 18 -14.54 3.88 0.74
CA GLN A 18 -14.15 4.43 -0.55
C GLN A 18 -14.16 5.98 -0.56
N ALA A 19 -15.22 6.60 -0.05
CA ALA A 19 -15.31 8.05 0.05
C ALA A 19 -14.20 8.62 0.97
N ALA A 20 -13.95 7.98 2.12
CA ALA A 20 -12.90 8.40 3.02
C ALA A 20 -11.51 8.28 2.37
N LEU A 21 -11.22 7.18 1.68
CA LEU A 21 -9.97 6.99 0.93
C LEU A 21 -9.73 8.15 -0.04
N GLN A 22 -10.72 8.43 -0.90
CA GLN A 22 -10.63 9.50 -1.90
C GLN A 22 -10.45 10.88 -1.27
N LEU A 23 -11.21 11.18 -0.21
CA LEU A 23 -11.12 12.46 0.48
C LEU A 23 -9.76 12.61 1.20
N PHE A 24 -9.28 11.58 1.87
CA PHE A 24 -7.97 11.61 2.54
C PHE A 24 -6.82 11.73 1.54
N ALA A 25 -6.87 11.00 0.42
CA ALA A 25 -5.85 11.11 -0.63
C ALA A 25 -5.84 12.49 -1.29
N ARG A 26 -6.99 13.12 -1.45
CA ARG A 26 -7.14 14.42 -2.15
C ARG A 26 -6.86 15.63 -1.27
N HIS A 27 -7.29 15.59 0.00
CA HIS A 27 -7.28 16.76 0.89
C HIS A 27 -6.42 16.58 2.15
N GLY A 28 -5.91 15.37 2.40
CA GLY A 28 -5.22 14.99 3.61
C GLY A 28 -6.18 14.65 4.76
N TYR A 29 -5.77 13.71 5.61
CA TYR A 29 -6.58 13.27 6.76
C TYR A 29 -7.01 14.43 7.68
N ALA A 30 -6.10 15.32 8.02
CA ALA A 30 -6.38 16.40 8.98
C ALA A 30 -7.51 17.34 8.52
N ALA A 31 -7.59 17.63 7.23
CA ALA A 31 -8.55 18.56 6.66
C ALA A 31 -9.96 17.96 6.44
N VAL A 32 -10.10 16.64 6.47
CA VAL A 32 -11.36 15.94 6.22
C VAL A 32 -12.09 15.64 7.52
N SER A 33 -13.38 15.94 7.59
CA SER A 33 -14.27 15.65 8.73
C SER A 33 -15.22 14.48 8.41
N MET A 34 -15.71 13.79 9.44
CA MET A 34 -16.76 12.77 9.31
C MET A 34 -18.03 13.30 8.65
N ARG A 35 -18.33 14.60 8.84
CA ARG A 35 -19.47 15.27 8.17
C ARG A 35 -19.29 15.36 6.66
N GLN A 36 -18.08 15.66 6.17
CA GLN A 36 -17.77 15.69 4.73
C GLN A 36 -17.88 14.29 4.13
N ILE A 37 -17.38 13.27 4.82
CA ILE A 37 -17.50 11.87 4.36
C ILE A 37 -18.98 11.44 4.29
N ALA A 38 -19.80 11.83 5.29
CA ALA A 38 -21.24 11.56 5.29
C ALA A 38 -21.95 12.22 4.10
N ALA A 39 -21.61 13.47 3.83
CA ALA A 39 -22.17 14.23 2.72
C ALA A 39 -21.79 13.61 1.38
N GLU A 40 -20.57 13.15 1.21
CA GLU A 40 -20.06 12.49 -0.01
C GLU A 40 -20.89 11.24 -0.39
N ILE A 41 -21.30 10.47 0.61
CA ILE A 41 -22.11 9.25 0.36
C ILE A 41 -23.62 9.49 0.52
N GLY A 42 -24.06 10.72 0.79
CA GLY A 42 -25.47 11.08 0.87
C GLY A 42 -26.19 10.54 2.11
N VAL A 43 -25.49 10.41 3.24
CA VAL A 43 -26.09 9.96 4.52
C VAL A 43 -25.95 11.01 5.61
N GLN A 44 -26.70 10.85 6.68
CA GLN A 44 -26.52 11.68 7.86
C GLN A 44 -25.28 11.22 8.66
N VAL A 45 -24.54 12.15 9.23
CA VAL A 45 -23.31 11.86 10.00
C VAL A 45 -23.53 10.87 11.14
N GLY A 46 -24.70 10.91 11.80
CA GLY A 46 -25.06 9.93 12.82
C GLY A 46 -25.13 8.49 12.31
N GLY A 47 -25.49 8.30 11.03
CA GLY A 47 -25.52 6.99 10.40
C GLY A 47 -24.13 6.37 10.20
N LEU A 48 -23.07 7.21 10.06
CA LEU A 48 -21.70 6.70 9.92
C LEU A 48 -21.19 6.01 11.19
N TYR A 49 -21.57 6.53 12.36
CA TYR A 49 -21.12 6.00 13.64
C TYR A 49 -21.66 4.59 13.96
N ASN A 50 -22.66 4.11 13.18
CA ASN A 50 -23.09 2.71 13.22
C ASN A 50 -22.09 1.77 12.52
N HIS A 51 -21.18 2.32 11.66
CA HIS A 51 -20.22 1.56 10.88
C HIS A 51 -18.79 1.74 11.38
N ILE A 52 -18.50 2.92 11.91
CA ILE A 52 -17.15 3.29 12.36
C ILE A 52 -17.24 4.25 13.53
N PRO A 53 -16.58 3.99 14.68
CA PRO A 53 -16.74 4.80 15.88
C PRO A 53 -16.16 6.21 15.75
N ASP A 54 -15.08 6.37 14.97
CA ASP A 54 -14.39 7.65 14.83
C ASP A 54 -13.50 7.70 13.57
N LYS A 55 -12.96 8.87 13.29
CA LYS A 55 -12.10 9.11 12.12
C LYS A 55 -10.74 8.39 12.22
N GLN A 56 -10.20 8.23 13.43
CA GLN A 56 -8.94 7.54 13.68
C GLN A 56 -9.04 6.04 13.36
N THR A 57 -10.11 5.41 13.82
CA THR A 57 -10.43 4.01 13.49
C THR A 57 -10.64 3.84 11.98
N LEU A 58 -11.25 4.81 11.32
CA LEU A 58 -11.44 4.77 9.86
C LEU A 58 -10.11 4.82 9.12
N LEU A 59 -9.20 5.74 9.49
CA LEU A 59 -7.86 5.80 8.91
C LEU A 59 -7.12 4.49 9.13
N PHE A 60 -7.07 4.01 10.37
CA PHE A 60 -6.38 2.76 10.69
C PHE A 60 -6.91 1.58 9.87
N ARG A 61 -8.24 1.44 9.73
CA ARG A 61 -8.83 0.39 8.90
C ARG A 61 -8.39 0.48 7.44
N LEU A 62 -8.43 1.67 6.84
CA LEU A 62 -8.00 1.84 5.44
C LEU A 62 -6.54 1.42 5.24
N LEU A 63 -5.66 1.79 6.17
CA LEU A 63 -4.23 1.47 6.08
C LEU A 63 -3.97 -0.01 6.36
N SER A 64 -4.63 -0.59 7.37
CA SER A 64 -4.47 -2.00 7.74
C SER A 64 -5.08 -2.95 6.70
N GLU A 65 -6.25 -2.62 6.13
CA GLU A 65 -6.86 -3.35 5.02
C GLU A 65 -5.92 -3.35 3.79
N HIS A 66 -5.34 -2.19 3.44
CA HIS A 66 -4.35 -2.11 2.36
C HIS A 66 -3.11 -2.99 2.61
N MET A 67 -2.57 -2.98 3.84
CA MET A 67 -1.43 -3.84 4.18
C MET A 67 -1.80 -5.33 4.17
N ALA A 68 -2.98 -5.69 4.64
CA ALA A 68 -3.47 -7.07 4.59
C ALA A 68 -3.62 -7.57 3.13
N GLU A 69 -4.21 -6.75 2.25
CA GLU A 69 -4.31 -7.04 0.81
C GLU A 69 -2.93 -7.19 0.16
N LEU A 70 -1.96 -6.36 0.52
CA LEU A 70 -0.59 -6.44 0.02
C LEU A 70 0.11 -7.73 0.47
N LEU A 71 -0.03 -8.10 1.75
CA LEU A 71 0.53 -9.33 2.31
C LEU A 71 -0.10 -10.58 1.67
N GLU A 72 -1.42 -10.60 1.52
CA GLU A 72 -2.13 -11.67 0.83
C GLU A 72 -1.69 -11.78 -0.64
N ALA A 73 -1.58 -10.66 -1.33
CA ALA A 73 -1.18 -10.63 -2.73
C ALA A 73 0.28 -11.09 -2.95
N VAL A 74 1.21 -10.73 -2.06
CA VAL A 74 2.60 -11.18 -2.18
C VAL A 74 2.74 -12.67 -1.83
N GLU A 75 1.93 -13.20 -0.93
CA GLU A 75 1.88 -14.63 -0.61
C GLU A 75 1.33 -15.44 -1.78
N ALA A 76 0.32 -14.92 -2.46
CA ALA A 76 -0.27 -15.54 -3.66
C ALA A 76 0.61 -15.37 -4.91
N ALA A 77 1.60 -14.48 -4.89
CA ALA A 77 2.50 -14.29 -6.01
C ALA A 77 3.44 -15.48 -6.17
N GLU A 78 3.60 -15.95 -7.40
CA GLU A 78 4.54 -17.04 -7.74
C GLU A 78 5.98 -16.49 -7.73
N ILE A 79 6.54 -16.28 -6.53
CA ILE A 79 7.92 -15.84 -6.35
C ILE A 79 8.84 -17.07 -6.39
N PRO A 80 9.81 -17.12 -7.34
CA PRO A 80 10.74 -18.24 -7.47
C PRO A 80 11.59 -18.48 -6.20
N ALA A 81 12.13 -19.71 -6.07
CA ALA A 81 13.01 -20.05 -4.97
C ALA A 81 14.41 -19.41 -5.12
N GLU A 82 14.92 -19.32 -6.35
CA GLU A 82 16.24 -18.80 -6.68
C GLU A 82 16.30 -17.28 -6.39
N PRO A 83 17.36 -16.80 -5.70
CA PRO A 83 17.39 -15.44 -5.17
C PRO A 83 17.24 -14.33 -6.23
N LEU A 84 17.97 -14.38 -7.36
CA LEU A 84 17.89 -13.34 -8.40
C LEU A 84 16.54 -13.32 -9.11
N PRO A 85 15.97 -14.44 -9.57
CA PRO A 85 14.61 -14.50 -10.08
C PRO A 85 13.56 -14.05 -9.03
N ALA A 86 13.76 -14.41 -7.75
CA ALA A 86 12.86 -13.97 -6.68
C ALA A 86 12.88 -12.46 -6.49
N LEU A 87 14.06 -11.83 -6.53
CA LEU A 87 14.22 -10.40 -6.41
C LEU A 87 13.56 -9.65 -7.60
N GLU A 88 13.70 -10.19 -8.82
CA GLU A 88 13.04 -9.67 -10.00
C GLU A 88 11.52 -9.75 -9.87
N ALA A 89 11.00 -10.93 -9.51
CA ALA A 89 9.57 -11.16 -9.33
C ALA A 89 8.98 -10.23 -8.27
N PHE A 90 9.65 -10.10 -7.11
CA PHE A 90 9.24 -9.15 -6.06
C PHE A 90 9.25 -7.71 -6.54
N THR A 91 10.30 -7.28 -7.24
CA THR A 91 10.41 -5.92 -7.78
C THR A 91 9.24 -5.57 -8.71
N ARG A 92 8.95 -6.45 -9.66
CA ARG A 92 7.86 -6.28 -10.63
C ARG A 92 6.49 -6.34 -9.93
N PHE A 93 6.31 -7.29 -9.01
CA PHE A 93 5.10 -7.40 -8.19
C PHE A 93 4.83 -6.09 -7.43
N HIS A 94 5.84 -5.58 -6.70
CA HIS A 94 5.70 -4.36 -5.91
C HIS A 94 5.22 -3.19 -6.77
N ILE A 95 5.87 -2.95 -7.91
CA ILE A 95 5.51 -1.86 -8.82
C ILE A 95 4.06 -2.02 -9.33
N ARG A 96 3.68 -3.21 -9.81
CA ARG A 96 2.33 -3.48 -10.33
C ARG A 96 1.26 -3.31 -9.28
N HIS A 97 1.46 -3.91 -8.11
CA HIS A 97 0.49 -3.87 -7.03
C HIS A 97 0.23 -2.43 -6.57
N HIS A 98 1.29 -1.64 -6.42
CA HIS A 98 1.20 -0.26 -5.98
C HIS A 98 0.66 0.67 -7.08
N ALA A 99 1.06 0.51 -8.33
CA ALA A 99 0.56 1.31 -9.45
C ALA A 99 -0.96 1.16 -9.65
N ALA A 100 -1.52 0.00 -9.34
CA ALA A 100 -2.96 -0.24 -9.40
C ALA A 100 -3.74 0.38 -8.22
N ARG A 101 -3.06 0.90 -7.18
CA ARG A 101 -3.67 1.38 -5.91
C ARG A 101 -3.09 2.72 -5.46
N PRO A 102 -3.03 3.74 -6.34
CA PRO A 102 -2.28 4.97 -6.06
C PRO A 102 -2.80 5.73 -4.81
N GLU A 103 -4.11 5.75 -4.58
CA GLU A 103 -4.70 6.45 -3.42
C GLU A 103 -4.38 5.75 -2.10
N GLN A 104 -4.49 4.41 -2.06
CA GLN A 104 -4.16 3.61 -0.87
C GLN A 104 -2.68 3.76 -0.53
N VAL A 105 -1.80 3.65 -1.52
CA VAL A 105 -0.36 3.82 -1.34
C VAL A 105 -0.04 5.23 -0.86
N PHE A 106 -0.66 6.25 -1.47
CA PHE A 106 -0.44 7.63 -1.05
C PHE A 106 -0.76 7.84 0.43
N ILE A 107 -1.95 7.45 0.89
CA ILE A 107 -2.33 7.64 2.30
C ILE A 107 -1.50 6.75 3.24
N SER A 108 -1.06 5.56 2.80
CA SER A 108 -0.24 4.66 3.62
C SER A 108 1.17 5.18 3.90
N TYR A 109 1.64 6.17 3.15
CA TYR A 109 2.91 6.87 3.40
C TYR A 109 2.71 8.25 4.03
N MET A 110 1.74 9.02 3.54
CA MET A 110 1.58 10.42 3.94
C MET A 110 0.84 10.57 5.27
N GLU A 111 -0.05 9.64 5.61
CA GLU A 111 -0.94 9.78 6.75
C GLU A 111 -0.57 8.94 7.98
N LEU A 112 0.55 8.19 7.93
CA LEU A 112 1.06 7.42 9.07
C LEU A 112 1.21 8.25 10.35
N ARG A 113 1.70 9.48 10.21
CA ARG A 113 1.90 10.43 11.31
C ARG A 113 0.62 10.84 12.04
N ASN A 114 -0.53 10.56 11.45
CA ASN A 114 -1.84 10.88 12.02
C ASN A 114 -2.45 9.71 12.78
N LEU A 115 -1.79 8.54 12.82
CA LEU A 115 -2.23 7.41 13.63
C LEU A 115 -1.93 7.64 15.11
N SER A 116 -2.79 7.08 15.98
CA SER A 116 -2.44 6.96 17.39
C SER A 116 -1.21 6.04 17.55
N PRO A 117 -0.44 6.17 18.66
CA PRO A 117 0.71 5.29 18.89
C PRO A 117 0.37 3.79 18.83
N GLU A 118 -0.80 3.39 19.35
CA GLU A 118 -1.27 2.01 19.35
C GLU A 118 -1.56 1.52 17.93
N ASN A 119 -2.30 2.30 17.14
CA ASN A 119 -2.62 1.98 15.76
C ASN A 119 -1.37 1.99 14.87
N PHE A 120 -0.45 2.92 15.14
CA PHE A 120 0.84 2.96 14.43
C PHE A 120 1.65 1.69 14.69
N ALA A 121 1.75 1.23 15.94
CA ALA A 121 2.49 0.01 16.27
C ALA A 121 1.92 -1.25 15.58
N LEU A 122 0.58 -1.36 15.51
CA LEU A 122 -0.07 -2.46 14.82
C LEU A 122 0.19 -2.43 13.31
N LEU A 123 0.14 -1.25 12.70
CA LEU A 123 0.40 -1.09 11.27
C LEU A 123 1.89 -1.32 10.94
N GLU A 124 2.79 -0.86 11.82
CA GLU A 124 4.23 -1.05 11.66
C GLU A 124 4.60 -2.55 11.68
N ALA A 125 3.95 -3.35 12.51
CA ALA A 125 4.14 -4.81 12.50
C ALA A 125 3.79 -5.42 11.12
N GLN A 126 2.66 -5.01 10.51
CA GLN A 126 2.29 -5.48 9.17
C GLN A 126 3.31 -5.02 8.10
N ARG A 127 3.85 -3.81 8.23
CA ARG A 127 4.90 -3.31 7.32
C ARG A 127 6.18 -4.13 7.45
N GLN A 128 6.59 -4.45 8.68
CA GLN A 128 7.76 -5.30 8.95
C GLN A 128 7.58 -6.71 8.37
N ASP A 129 6.37 -7.28 8.43
CA ASP A 129 6.08 -8.57 7.81
C ASP A 129 6.27 -8.54 6.28
N TYR A 130 5.86 -7.45 5.63
CA TYR A 130 6.10 -7.27 4.19
C TYR A 130 7.59 -7.09 3.87
N GLU A 131 8.28 -6.24 4.63
CA GLU A 131 9.72 -5.99 4.49
C GLU A 131 10.54 -7.26 4.68
N ALA A 132 10.16 -8.12 5.63
CA ALA A 132 10.82 -9.40 5.89
C ALA A 132 10.83 -10.33 4.67
N ARG A 133 9.81 -10.25 3.77
CA ARG A 133 9.79 -11.05 2.53
C ARG A 133 10.97 -10.68 1.62
N LEU A 134 11.23 -9.39 1.42
CA LEU A 134 12.36 -8.92 0.62
C LEU A 134 13.70 -9.17 1.32
N SER A 135 13.79 -8.91 2.63
CA SER A 135 15.01 -9.17 3.40
C SER A 135 15.45 -10.63 3.27
N ALA A 136 14.52 -11.58 3.40
CA ALA A 136 14.81 -13.00 3.23
C ALA A 136 15.32 -13.37 1.82
N ILE A 137 14.86 -12.68 0.76
CA ILE A 137 15.37 -12.87 -0.60
C ILE A 137 16.84 -12.41 -0.67
N LEU A 138 17.12 -11.21 -0.13
CA LEU A 138 18.46 -10.61 -0.14
C LEU A 138 19.46 -11.44 0.67
N GLU A 139 19.05 -11.90 1.87
CA GLU A 139 19.86 -12.74 2.75
C GLU A 139 20.22 -14.09 2.09
N ARG A 140 19.25 -14.74 1.43
CA ARG A 140 19.51 -15.96 0.66
C ARG A 140 20.47 -15.70 -0.51
N GLY A 141 20.31 -14.57 -1.20
CA GLY A 141 21.18 -14.19 -2.31
C GLY A 141 22.63 -13.93 -1.88
N ALA A 142 22.81 -13.26 -0.74
CA ALA A 142 24.13 -13.04 -0.14
C ALA A 142 24.76 -14.35 0.34
N ALA A 143 24.00 -15.20 1.03
CA ALA A 143 24.47 -16.52 1.50
C ALA A 143 24.87 -17.45 0.34
N ALA A 144 24.18 -17.36 -0.79
CA ALA A 144 24.50 -18.12 -2.01
C ALA A 144 25.65 -17.51 -2.83
N GLY A 145 26.18 -16.34 -2.45
CA GLY A 145 27.24 -15.64 -3.18
C GLY A 145 26.80 -15.07 -4.54
N VAL A 146 25.50 -15.01 -4.81
CA VAL A 146 24.94 -14.48 -6.07
C VAL A 146 24.51 -13.01 -5.98
N MET A 147 24.55 -12.46 -4.77
CA MET A 147 24.29 -11.05 -4.49
C MET A 147 25.34 -10.51 -3.50
N GLN A 148 25.75 -9.26 -3.70
CA GLN A 148 26.58 -8.53 -2.75
C GLN A 148 25.69 -7.58 -1.94
N VAL A 149 25.39 -7.94 -0.71
CA VAL A 149 24.52 -7.19 0.21
C VAL A 149 25.21 -7.09 1.56
N GLU A 150 25.66 -5.90 1.93
CA GLU A 150 26.36 -5.67 3.22
C GLU A 150 25.36 -5.67 4.39
N ASP A 151 24.21 -5.04 4.21
CA ASP A 151 23.12 -4.95 5.20
C ASP A 151 21.80 -5.19 4.49
N ALA A 152 21.22 -6.37 4.69
CA ALA A 152 19.97 -6.77 4.05
C ALA A 152 18.79 -5.87 4.48
N ARG A 153 18.77 -5.40 5.73
CA ARG A 153 17.71 -4.51 6.23
C ARG A 153 17.77 -3.14 5.54
N MET A 154 18.95 -2.54 5.48
CA MET A 154 19.14 -1.25 4.78
C MET A 154 18.83 -1.37 3.30
N ALA A 155 19.29 -2.43 2.64
CA ALA A 155 18.99 -2.69 1.23
C ALA A 155 17.48 -2.87 1.00
N THR A 156 16.77 -3.60 1.89
CA THR A 156 15.31 -3.75 1.86
C THR A 156 14.61 -2.39 1.91
N MET A 157 14.94 -1.55 2.88
CA MET A 157 14.35 -0.23 3.04
C MET A 157 14.61 0.66 1.81
N ALA A 158 15.84 0.66 1.29
CA ALA A 158 16.22 1.44 0.12
C ALA A 158 15.46 0.99 -1.15
N ILE A 159 15.38 -0.32 -1.38
CA ILE A 159 14.66 -0.89 -2.53
C ILE A 159 13.17 -0.57 -2.43
N ILE A 160 12.50 -0.84 -1.30
CA ILE A 160 11.07 -0.56 -1.13
C ILE A 160 10.79 0.93 -1.31
N ALA A 161 11.58 1.82 -0.72
CA ALA A 161 11.41 3.26 -0.87
C ALA A 161 11.53 3.71 -2.34
N MET A 162 12.51 3.18 -3.07
CA MET A 162 12.70 3.45 -4.49
C MET A 162 11.53 2.96 -5.33
N LEU A 163 11.05 1.73 -5.11
CA LEU A 163 9.95 1.13 -5.85
C LEU A 163 8.62 1.84 -5.58
N THR A 164 8.33 2.16 -4.32
CA THR A 164 7.12 2.90 -3.93
C THR A 164 7.10 4.30 -4.53
N GLY A 165 8.28 4.93 -4.67
CA GLY A 165 8.43 6.23 -5.30
C GLY A 165 7.84 6.32 -6.72
N VAL A 166 7.67 5.20 -7.42
CA VAL A 166 7.00 5.15 -8.74
C VAL A 166 5.61 5.78 -8.71
N ASN A 167 4.85 5.58 -7.64
CA ASN A 167 3.50 6.13 -7.51
C ASN A 167 3.43 7.67 -7.51
N THR A 168 4.51 8.34 -7.17
CA THR A 168 4.51 9.81 -7.12
C THR A 168 4.52 10.45 -8.50
N TRP A 169 5.11 9.79 -9.49
CA TRP A 169 5.32 10.34 -10.82
C TRP A 169 4.74 9.52 -11.97
N PHE A 170 4.55 8.20 -11.81
CA PHE A 170 4.02 7.36 -12.88
C PHE A 170 2.58 7.78 -13.24
N ARG A 171 2.28 7.80 -14.52
CA ARG A 171 0.95 8.02 -15.09
C ARG A 171 0.76 7.08 -16.28
N GLU A 172 -0.39 6.40 -16.35
CA GLU A 172 -0.70 5.46 -17.44
C GLU A 172 -0.64 6.12 -18.83
N THR A 173 -0.99 7.42 -18.90
CA THR A 173 -0.93 8.23 -20.12
C THR A 173 0.45 8.86 -20.36
N GLY A 174 1.43 8.50 -19.53
CA GLY A 174 2.79 9.06 -19.59
C GLY A 174 3.63 8.47 -20.72
N ARG A 175 4.90 8.91 -20.77
CA ARG A 175 5.89 8.51 -21.80
C ARG A 175 6.24 7.02 -21.76
N LEU A 176 6.21 6.40 -20.59
CA LEU A 176 6.61 5.01 -20.36
C LEU A 176 5.41 4.17 -19.96
N SER A 177 5.27 2.98 -20.54
CA SER A 177 4.35 1.97 -20.06
C SER A 177 4.82 1.40 -18.71
N LEU A 178 3.90 0.81 -17.95
CA LEU A 178 4.25 0.18 -16.67
C LEU A 178 5.33 -0.89 -16.83
N GLY A 179 5.27 -1.71 -17.87
CA GLY A 179 6.29 -2.73 -18.15
C GLY A 179 7.67 -2.13 -18.45
N GLN A 180 7.75 -0.96 -19.12
CA GLN A 180 9.01 -0.26 -19.30
C GLN A 180 9.57 0.30 -17.98
N VAL A 181 8.70 0.78 -17.10
CA VAL A 181 9.10 1.22 -15.75
C VAL A 181 9.64 0.04 -14.95
N GLU A 182 8.94 -1.09 -14.96
CA GLU A 182 9.38 -2.32 -14.29
C GLU A 182 10.79 -2.74 -14.77
N GLU A 183 11.03 -2.72 -16.08
CA GLU A 183 12.33 -3.11 -16.64
C GLU A 183 13.46 -2.19 -16.19
N VAL A 184 13.22 -0.88 -16.24
CA VAL A 184 14.21 0.12 -15.78
C VAL A 184 14.51 -0.05 -14.29
N TYR A 185 13.48 -0.20 -13.46
CA TYR A 185 13.64 -0.37 -12.01
C TYR A 185 14.28 -1.71 -11.65
N TRP A 186 13.91 -2.79 -12.33
CA TRP A 186 14.61 -4.06 -12.19
C TRP A 186 16.11 -3.91 -12.49
N GLY A 187 16.48 -3.24 -13.59
CA GLY A 187 17.86 -2.95 -13.91
C GLY A 187 18.59 -2.14 -12.83
N MET A 188 17.90 -1.22 -12.14
CA MET A 188 18.47 -0.49 -10.99
C MET A 188 18.66 -1.42 -9.78
N VAL A 189 17.62 -2.15 -9.37
CA VAL A 189 17.69 -3.09 -8.24
C VAL A 189 18.78 -4.13 -8.45
N ARG A 190 18.86 -4.73 -9.66
CA ARG A 190 19.88 -5.70 -10.00
C ARG A 190 21.30 -5.17 -9.81
N ARG A 191 21.57 -3.92 -10.24
CA ARG A 191 22.87 -3.28 -10.05
C ARG A 191 23.19 -2.97 -8.59
N MET A 192 22.18 -2.71 -7.75
CA MET A 192 22.40 -2.48 -6.32
C MET A 192 22.93 -3.73 -5.60
N VAL A 193 22.64 -4.91 -6.11
CA VAL A 193 23.02 -6.20 -5.49
C VAL A 193 23.99 -7.01 -6.35
N ALA A 194 24.56 -6.40 -7.41
CA ALA A 194 25.49 -7.11 -8.31
C ALA A 194 26.76 -7.51 -7.55
N ALA A 195 27.10 -8.82 -7.63
CA ALA A 195 28.34 -9.39 -7.12
C ALA A 195 29.48 -9.20 -8.12
#